data_b775bac8c539caa257ba126e34ee5d67
#
_entry.id   b775bac8c539caa257ba126e34ee5d67
#
_cell.length_a   1.000
_cell.length_b   1.000
_cell.length_c   1.000
_cell.angle_alpha   90.00
_cell.angle_beta   90.00
_cell.angle_gamma   90.00
#
_symmetry.space_group_name_H-M   'P 1'
#
loop_
_entity.id
_entity.type
_entity.pdbx_description
1 polymer ?
#
loop_
_entity_poly.entity_id
_entity_poly.type
_entity_poly.pdbx_seq_one_letter_code
_entity_poly.pdbx_strand_id
1 'polypeptide(L)'
;DALPILSHTFFELYAVQLIFGVFTTLLYTFIFFLSKENVLYYLALLPYLLSNTIDISWFYQGIEKIRKVVFRNTIVKLGTLILIFVFVKSEEDFIVYLLIVSMGTFLGNAILWIQIKNYINFRVLKKIDITNHKKTIALLIPQVAIQVYIAFDTTLLGIFTDNSTVAYYSQSQRIIRIITTVLTSISVVMMPKMVGYI
;
A
#
# COMPACT_ATOMS: atom_id res chain seq x y z
N ASP A 1 11.91 16.56 -24.13
CA ASP A 1 12.90 15.75 -23.37
C ASP A 1 12.50 15.37 -21.93
N ALA A 2 11.22 15.48 -21.56
CA ALA A 2 10.76 15.12 -20.21
C ALA A 2 10.66 13.57 -19.98
N LEU A 3 10.39 12.79 -21.01
CA LEU A 3 10.17 11.34 -20.94
C LEU A 3 11.39 10.55 -20.43
N PRO A 4 12.64 10.81 -20.85
CA PRO A 4 13.80 10.11 -20.31
C PRO A 4 14.04 10.40 -18.85
N ILE A 5 13.88 11.65 -18.40
CA ILE A 5 14.06 12.07 -17.00
C ILE A 5 13.00 11.41 -16.14
N LEU A 6 11.73 11.43 -16.55
CA LEU A 6 10.62 10.81 -15.86
C LEU A 6 10.83 9.28 -15.70
N SER A 7 11.29 8.63 -16.78
CA SER A 7 11.58 7.19 -16.77
C SER A 7 12.73 6.84 -15.82
N HIS A 8 13.79 7.65 -15.80
CA HIS A 8 14.93 7.46 -14.92
C HIS A 8 14.50 7.56 -13.44
N THR A 9 13.83 8.65 -13.08
CA THR A 9 13.32 8.86 -11.71
C THR A 9 12.34 7.76 -11.28
N PHE A 10 11.48 7.30 -12.20
CA PHE A 10 10.58 6.18 -11.92
C PHE A 10 11.34 4.92 -11.52
N PHE A 11 12.33 4.50 -12.32
CA PHE A 11 13.08 3.27 -12.05
C PHE A 11 13.94 3.36 -10.80
N GLU A 12 14.49 4.53 -10.47
CA GLU A 12 15.24 4.75 -9.23
C GLU A 12 14.35 4.57 -8.01
N LEU A 13 13.20 5.25 -7.96
CA LEU A 13 12.26 5.15 -6.86
C LEU A 13 11.67 3.74 -6.75
N TYR A 14 11.35 3.14 -7.89
CA TYR A 14 10.82 1.77 -7.91
C TYR A 14 11.85 0.73 -7.47
N ALA A 15 13.14 0.91 -7.79
CA ALA A 15 14.22 0.04 -7.31
C ALA A 15 14.32 0.07 -5.77
N VAL A 16 14.22 1.25 -5.17
CA VAL A 16 14.17 1.40 -3.71
C VAL A 16 12.94 0.68 -3.13
N GLN A 17 11.77 0.88 -3.73
CA GLN A 17 10.54 0.18 -3.32
C GLN A 17 10.66 -1.33 -3.41
N LEU A 18 11.26 -1.86 -4.48
CA LEU A 18 11.51 -3.29 -4.65
C LEU A 18 12.42 -3.86 -3.56
N ILE A 19 13.51 -3.18 -3.23
CA ILE A 19 14.44 -3.61 -2.18
C ILE A 19 13.70 -3.75 -0.85
N PHE A 20 12.95 -2.71 -0.45
CA PHE A 20 12.17 -2.76 0.79
C PHE A 20 11.02 -3.78 0.72
N GLY A 21 10.34 -3.91 -0.42
CA GLY A 21 9.27 -4.87 -0.63
C GLY A 21 9.75 -6.32 -0.54
N VAL A 22 10.90 -6.63 -1.14
CA VAL A 22 11.55 -7.95 -1.03
C VAL A 22 11.98 -8.20 0.41
N PHE A 23 12.62 -7.23 1.05
CA PHE A 23 13.04 -7.35 2.45
C PHE A 23 11.86 -7.63 3.38
N THR A 24 10.77 -6.88 3.27
CA THR A 24 9.56 -7.10 4.09
C THR A 24 8.91 -8.44 3.81
N THR A 25 8.88 -8.91 2.56
CA THR A 25 8.36 -10.22 2.21
C THR A 25 9.22 -11.35 2.78
N LEU A 26 10.55 -11.22 2.73
CA LEU A 26 11.48 -12.17 3.33
C LEU A 26 11.35 -12.19 4.86
N LEU A 27 11.24 -11.03 5.49
CA LEU A 27 11.02 -10.93 6.94
C LEU A 27 9.70 -11.61 7.34
N TYR A 28 8.64 -11.37 6.59
CA TYR A 28 7.35 -12.00 6.82
C TYR A 28 7.41 -13.53 6.69
N THR A 29 8.05 -14.04 5.64
CA THR A 29 8.23 -15.48 5.44
C THR A 29 9.12 -16.10 6.52
N PHE A 30 10.14 -15.37 6.99
CA PHE A 30 10.97 -15.82 8.10
C PHE A 30 10.17 -15.95 9.41
N ILE A 31 9.36 -14.94 9.74
CA ILE A 31 8.47 -14.98 10.93
C ILE A 31 7.48 -16.15 10.81
N PHE A 32 6.95 -16.38 9.62
CA PHE A 32 6.09 -17.51 9.33
C PHE A 32 6.76 -18.86 9.64
N PHE A 33 8.00 -19.07 9.21
CA PHE A 33 8.76 -20.28 9.52
C PHE A 33 8.98 -20.50 11.02
N LEU A 34 9.09 -19.43 11.79
CA LEU A 34 9.25 -19.50 13.25
C LEU A 34 7.95 -19.86 13.98
N SER A 35 6.82 -19.34 13.52
CA SER A 35 5.54 -19.46 14.25
C SER A 35 4.88 -20.83 14.11
N LYS A 36 5.15 -21.59 13.05
CA LYS A 36 4.60 -22.93 12.71
C LYS A 36 3.07 -23.08 12.81
N GLU A 37 2.37 -22.04 13.22
CA GLU A 37 0.92 -22.02 13.42
C GLU A 37 0.24 -21.25 12.28
N ASN A 38 -1.00 -21.63 11.98
CA ASN A 38 -1.86 -20.86 11.04
C ASN A 38 -1.28 -20.61 9.63
N VAL A 39 -0.56 -21.58 9.08
CA VAL A 39 0.09 -21.55 7.75
C VAL A 39 -0.83 -20.98 6.67
N LEU A 40 -2.10 -21.34 6.70
CA LEU A 40 -3.07 -20.93 5.69
C LEU A 40 -3.33 -19.43 5.72
N TYR A 41 -3.40 -18.80 6.89
CA TYR A 41 -3.60 -17.35 7.03
C TYR A 41 -2.39 -16.57 6.49
N TYR A 42 -1.19 -17.04 6.78
CA TYR A 42 0.03 -16.43 6.26
C TYR A 42 0.12 -16.50 4.74
N LEU A 43 -0.22 -17.66 4.16
CA LEU A 43 -0.25 -17.83 2.70
C LEU A 43 -1.33 -16.95 2.04
N ALA A 44 -2.50 -16.83 2.67
CA ALA A 44 -3.58 -15.98 2.17
C ALA A 44 -3.23 -14.49 2.14
N LEU A 45 -2.31 -14.03 3.02
CA LEU A 45 -1.85 -12.65 3.10
C LEU A 45 -0.65 -12.34 2.20
N LEU A 46 0.07 -13.35 1.67
CA LEU A 46 1.21 -13.12 0.77
C LEU A 46 0.88 -12.24 -0.45
N PRO A 47 -0.25 -12.41 -1.17
CA PRO A 47 -0.59 -11.52 -2.27
C PRO A 47 -0.75 -10.06 -1.85
N TYR A 48 -1.21 -9.80 -0.62
CA TYR A 48 -1.31 -8.44 -0.08
C TYR A 48 0.07 -7.79 0.07
N LEU A 49 1.06 -8.52 0.61
CA LEU A 49 2.43 -8.02 0.74
C LEU A 49 3.07 -7.77 -0.62
N LEU A 50 2.92 -8.71 -1.54
CA LEU A 50 3.40 -8.54 -2.91
C LEU A 50 2.73 -7.38 -3.62
N SER A 51 1.44 -7.11 -3.32
CA SER A 51 0.71 -5.98 -3.89
C SER A 51 1.34 -4.63 -3.53
N ASN A 52 1.86 -4.48 -2.29
CA ASN A 52 2.55 -3.26 -1.87
C ASN A 52 3.88 -3.07 -2.61
N THR A 53 4.57 -4.17 -2.93
CA THR A 53 5.82 -4.14 -3.70
C THR A 53 5.60 -3.68 -5.14
N ILE A 54 4.46 -4.03 -5.74
CA ILE A 54 4.13 -3.65 -7.12
C ILE A 54 3.25 -2.39 -7.22
N ASP A 55 2.92 -1.73 -6.11
CA ASP A 55 2.07 -0.53 -6.16
C ASP A 55 2.82 0.67 -6.74
N ILE A 56 2.40 1.10 -7.91
CA ILE A 56 2.92 2.28 -8.61
C ILE A 56 1.91 3.43 -8.63
N SER A 57 0.95 3.45 -7.71
CA SER A 57 -0.06 4.50 -7.60
C SER A 57 0.56 5.89 -7.43
N TRP A 58 1.68 5.98 -6.69
CA TRP A 58 2.45 7.20 -6.47
C TRP A 58 2.95 7.82 -7.78
N PHE A 59 3.31 7.00 -8.77
CA PHE A 59 3.74 7.49 -10.08
C PHE A 59 2.61 8.21 -10.81
N TYR A 60 1.41 7.60 -10.85
CA TYR A 60 0.23 8.23 -11.48
C TYR A 60 -0.22 9.49 -10.75
N GLN A 61 -0.02 9.57 -9.43
CA GLN A 61 -0.25 10.77 -8.64
C GLN A 61 0.75 11.88 -9.02
N GLY A 62 2.04 11.52 -9.13
CA GLY A 62 3.11 12.45 -9.50
C GLY A 62 2.97 13.05 -10.91
N ILE A 63 2.39 12.31 -11.86
CA ILE A 63 2.09 12.82 -13.21
C ILE A 63 0.67 13.39 -13.36
N GLU A 64 0.01 13.67 -12.23
CA GLU A 64 -1.36 14.26 -12.17
C GLU A 64 -2.47 13.41 -12.83
N LYS A 65 -2.23 12.10 -12.99
CA LYS A 65 -3.22 11.13 -13.52
C LYS A 65 -4.00 10.41 -12.41
N ILE A 66 -4.30 11.12 -11.31
CA ILE A 66 -4.98 10.59 -10.11
C ILE A 66 -6.29 9.88 -10.45
N ARG A 67 -7.04 10.36 -11.44
CA ARG A 67 -8.31 9.75 -11.86
C ARG A 67 -8.19 8.25 -12.16
N LYS A 68 -7.06 7.81 -12.74
CA LYS A 68 -6.83 6.39 -13.05
C LYS A 68 -6.72 5.54 -11.79
N VAL A 69 -6.01 6.06 -10.79
CA VAL A 69 -5.85 5.38 -9.49
C VAL A 69 -7.18 5.31 -8.76
N VAL A 70 -7.92 6.42 -8.70
CA VAL A 70 -9.23 6.47 -8.04
C VAL A 70 -10.21 5.52 -8.69
N PHE A 71 -10.34 5.55 -10.01
CA PHE A 71 -11.25 4.68 -10.76
C PHE A 71 -10.93 3.19 -10.53
N ARG A 72 -9.66 2.81 -10.66
CA ARG A 72 -9.20 1.46 -10.37
C ARG A 72 -9.51 1.06 -8.93
N ASN A 73 -9.18 1.91 -7.94
CA ASN A 73 -9.44 1.64 -6.54
C ASN A 73 -10.94 1.42 -6.26
N THR A 74 -11.80 2.22 -6.88
CA THR A 74 -13.26 2.09 -6.75
C THR A 74 -13.74 0.75 -7.31
N ILE A 75 -13.31 0.37 -8.51
CA ILE A 75 -13.69 -0.91 -9.12
C ILE A 75 -13.21 -2.08 -8.27
N VAL A 76 -11.96 -2.07 -7.84
CA VAL A 76 -11.41 -3.15 -7.01
C VAL A 76 -12.15 -3.26 -5.69
N LYS A 77 -12.43 -2.14 -5.01
CA LYS A 77 -13.18 -2.15 -3.73
C LYS A 77 -14.60 -2.66 -3.90
N LEU A 78 -15.31 -2.21 -4.94
CA LEU A 78 -16.67 -2.68 -5.22
C LEU A 78 -16.68 -4.17 -5.60
N GLY A 79 -15.76 -4.59 -6.44
CA GLY A 79 -15.61 -6.01 -6.80
C GLY A 79 -15.28 -6.88 -5.58
N THR A 80 -14.33 -6.46 -4.76
CA THR A 80 -13.99 -7.15 -3.51
C THR A 80 -15.19 -7.24 -2.56
N LEU A 81 -15.94 -6.15 -2.42
CA LEU A 81 -17.15 -6.10 -1.60
C LEU A 81 -18.19 -7.13 -2.10
N ILE A 82 -18.47 -7.14 -3.38
CA ILE A 82 -19.41 -8.10 -3.99
C ILE A 82 -18.95 -9.54 -3.73
N LEU A 83 -17.65 -9.83 -3.96
CA LEU A 83 -17.10 -11.16 -3.72
C LEU A 83 -17.21 -11.59 -2.26
N ILE A 84 -16.98 -10.67 -1.31
CA ILE A 84 -17.15 -10.96 0.11
C ILE A 84 -18.60 -11.34 0.40
N PHE A 85 -19.59 -10.57 -0.08
CA PHE A 85 -21.00 -10.89 0.15
C PHE A 85 -21.45 -12.23 -0.50
N VAL A 86 -20.84 -12.60 -1.61
CA VAL A 86 -21.16 -13.85 -2.31
C VAL A 86 -20.54 -15.06 -1.62
N PHE A 87 -19.26 -14.97 -1.25
CA PHE A 87 -18.47 -16.13 -0.84
C PHE A 87 -18.27 -16.26 0.68
N VAL A 88 -18.36 -15.17 1.45
CA VAL A 88 -18.16 -15.19 2.91
C VAL A 88 -19.52 -15.21 3.59
N LYS A 89 -19.91 -16.36 4.15
CA LYS A 89 -21.24 -16.56 4.79
C LYS A 89 -21.13 -16.86 6.27
N SER A 90 -19.99 -17.38 6.73
CA SER A 90 -19.75 -17.82 8.10
C SER A 90 -18.37 -17.41 8.57
N GLU A 91 -18.11 -17.58 9.86
CA GLU A 91 -16.78 -17.34 10.46
C GLU A 91 -15.73 -18.31 9.90
N GLU A 92 -16.13 -19.49 9.46
CA GLU A 92 -15.24 -20.50 8.86
C GLU A 92 -14.66 -20.02 7.50
N ASP A 93 -15.35 -19.10 6.82
CA ASP A 93 -14.92 -18.54 5.54
C ASP A 93 -13.85 -17.43 5.68
N PHE A 94 -13.26 -17.25 6.87
CA PHE A 94 -12.28 -16.20 7.13
C PHE A 94 -11.07 -16.24 6.19
N ILE A 95 -10.61 -17.45 5.80
CA ILE A 95 -9.53 -17.61 4.83
C ILE A 95 -9.96 -17.11 3.45
N VAL A 96 -11.20 -17.38 3.04
CA VAL A 96 -11.76 -16.90 1.78
C VAL A 96 -11.82 -15.38 1.78
N TYR A 97 -12.23 -14.77 2.89
CA TYR A 97 -12.20 -13.33 3.08
C TYR A 97 -10.79 -12.76 2.89
N LEU A 98 -9.78 -13.34 3.54
CA LEU A 98 -8.38 -12.91 3.42
C LEU A 98 -7.87 -13.01 1.98
N LEU A 99 -8.19 -14.11 1.29
CA LEU A 99 -7.82 -14.31 -0.12
C LEU A 99 -8.50 -13.29 -1.05
N ILE A 100 -9.78 -13.02 -0.86
CA ILE A 100 -10.50 -12.04 -1.68
C ILE A 100 -9.88 -10.64 -1.52
N VAL A 101 -9.59 -10.22 -0.29
CA VAL A 101 -9.02 -8.90 -0.01
C VAL A 101 -7.59 -8.79 -0.54
N SER A 102 -6.75 -9.80 -0.31
CA SER A 102 -5.34 -9.79 -0.70
C SER A 102 -5.18 -9.91 -2.23
N MET A 103 -5.91 -10.80 -2.87
CA MET A 103 -5.90 -10.95 -4.33
C MET A 103 -6.53 -9.74 -5.03
N GLY A 104 -7.62 -9.20 -4.49
CA GLY A 104 -8.24 -7.99 -5.03
C GLY A 104 -7.26 -6.82 -5.05
N THR A 105 -6.51 -6.62 -3.96
CA THR A 105 -5.48 -5.58 -3.88
C THR A 105 -4.32 -5.84 -4.85
N PHE A 106 -3.84 -7.08 -4.90
CA PHE A 106 -2.76 -7.48 -5.81
C PHE A 106 -3.13 -7.27 -7.28
N LEU A 107 -4.27 -7.78 -7.71
CA LEU A 107 -4.74 -7.61 -9.09
C LEU A 107 -5.01 -6.14 -9.41
N GLY A 108 -5.56 -5.39 -8.46
CA GLY A 108 -5.74 -3.95 -8.61
C GLY A 108 -4.45 -3.21 -8.87
N ASN A 109 -3.37 -3.50 -8.14
CA ASN A 109 -2.07 -2.89 -8.35
C ASN A 109 -1.42 -3.37 -9.67
N ALA A 110 -1.57 -4.64 -10.03
CA ALA A 110 -1.06 -5.19 -11.28
C ALA A 110 -1.68 -4.51 -12.52
N ILE A 111 -2.95 -4.12 -12.49
CA ILE A 111 -3.63 -3.42 -13.59
C ILE A 111 -2.92 -2.09 -13.95
N LEU A 112 -2.35 -1.37 -12.98
CA LEU A 112 -1.62 -0.13 -13.25
C LEU A 112 -0.39 -0.33 -14.14
N TRP A 113 0.24 -1.51 -14.07
CA TRP A 113 1.39 -1.87 -14.90
C TRP A 113 1.06 -2.04 -16.38
N ILE A 114 -0.18 -2.37 -16.70
CA ILE A 114 -0.61 -2.53 -18.11
C ILE A 114 -0.49 -1.20 -18.85
N GLN A 115 -0.79 -0.10 -18.18
CA GLN A 115 -0.85 1.23 -18.77
C GLN A 115 0.47 2.02 -18.68
N ILE A 116 1.44 1.56 -17.86
CA ILE A 116 2.66 2.32 -17.60
C ILE A 116 3.54 2.48 -18.85
N LYS A 117 3.46 1.52 -19.78
CA LYS A 117 4.21 1.53 -21.05
C LYS A 117 4.00 2.81 -21.88
N ASN A 118 2.87 3.50 -21.67
CA ASN A 118 2.55 4.74 -22.37
C ASN A 118 3.22 5.98 -21.75
N TYR A 119 3.87 5.83 -20.59
CA TYR A 119 4.42 6.94 -19.81
C TYR A 119 5.92 6.81 -19.55
N ILE A 120 6.49 5.62 -19.65
CA ILE A 120 7.89 5.37 -19.37
C ILE A 120 8.56 4.58 -20.50
N ASN A 121 9.86 4.85 -20.67
CA ASN A 121 10.70 4.15 -21.62
C ASN A 121 11.56 3.12 -20.88
N PHE A 122 11.28 1.83 -21.06
CA PHE A 122 12.01 0.74 -20.41
C PHE A 122 13.49 0.61 -20.86
N ARG A 123 13.89 1.28 -21.95
CA ARG A 123 15.30 1.25 -22.43
C ARG A 123 16.26 2.02 -21.53
N VAL A 124 15.75 2.85 -20.63
CA VAL A 124 16.55 3.69 -19.72
C VAL A 124 17.08 2.92 -18.51
N LEU A 125 16.71 1.67 -18.32
CA LEU A 125 17.12 0.80 -17.19
C LEU A 125 18.65 0.66 -17.01
N LYS A 126 19.48 1.02 -17.99
CA LYS A 126 20.95 0.81 -17.93
C LYS A 126 21.72 1.79 -17.02
N LYS A 127 21.09 2.83 -16.45
CA LYS A 127 21.76 3.87 -15.64
C LYS A 127 20.96 4.24 -14.41
N ILE A 128 20.67 3.26 -13.54
CA ILE A 128 19.99 3.54 -12.26
C ILE A 128 21.05 3.95 -11.26
N ASP A 129 20.97 5.17 -10.74
CA ASP A 129 21.82 5.69 -9.67
C ASP A 129 21.01 5.80 -8.37
N ILE A 130 21.20 4.85 -7.45
CA ILE A 130 20.50 4.80 -6.16
C ILE A 130 21.17 5.73 -5.12
N THR A 131 22.36 6.27 -5.41
CA THR A 131 23.18 6.96 -4.40
C THR A 131 22.64 8.34 -4.01
N ASN A 132 21.78 8.97 -4.81
CA ASN A 132 21.38 10.38 -4.63
C ASN A 132 20.06 10.57 -3.86
N HIS A 133 19.53 9.51 -3.20
CA HIS A 133 18.22 9.56 -2.54
C HIS A 133 18.22 9.93 -1.06
N LYS A 134 19.30 10.56 -0.54
CA LYS A 134 19.37 11.02 0.86
C LYS A 134 18.17 11.89 1.26
N LYS A 135 17.72 12.80 0.37
CA LYS A 135 16.55 13.66 0.60
C LYS A 135 15.25 12.84 0.66
N THR A 136 15.10 11.85 -0.21
CA THR A 136 13.92 10.96 -0.24
C THR A 136 13.84 10.12 1.01
N ILE A 137 14.97 9.57 1.46
CA ILE A 137 15.07 8.79 2.71
C ILE A 137 14.72 9.66 3.92
N ALA A 138 15.20 10.90 3.97
CA ALA A 138 14.87 11.83 5.05
C ALA A 138 13.37 12.11 5.16
N LEU A 139 12.65 12.17 4.04
CA LEU A 139 11.19 12.32 4.01
C LEU A 139 10.42 11.05 4.43
N LEU A 140 11.04 9.88 4.33
CA LEU A 140 10.43 8.62 4.77
C LEU A 140 10.43 8.46 6.30
N ILE A 141 11.45 9.01 7.00
CA ILE A 141 11.60 8.83 8.44
C ILE A 141 10.34 9.24 9.24
N PRO A 142 9.75 10.42 9.04
CA PRO A 142 8.52 10.80 9.74
C PRO A 142 7.34 9.85 9.43
N GLN A 143 7.21 9.39 8.20
CA GLN A 143 6.13 8.47 7.79
C GLN A 143 6.28 7.10 8.46
N VAL A 144 7.51 6.58 8.50
CA VAL A 144 7.80 5.32 9.20
C VAL A 144 7.53 5.47 10.70
N ALA A 145 7.96 6.57 11.32
CA ALA A 145 7.71 6.83 12.74
C ALA A 145 6.21 6.83 13.08
N ILE A 146 5.37 7.47 12.25
CA ILE A 146 3.90 7.47 12.41
C ILE A 146 3.35 6.04 12.30
N GLN A 147 3.78 5.25 11.32
CA GLN A 147 3.31 3.88 11.13
C GLN A 147 3.74 2.96 12.28
N VAL A 148 4.98 3.10 12.75
CA VAL A 148 5.47 2.36 13.92
C VAL A 148 4.66 2.72 15.16
N TYR A 149 4.37 4.00 15.40
CA TYR A 149 3.54 4.44 16.52
C TYR A 149 2.15 3.79 16.49
N ILE A 150 1.46 3.83 15.34
CA ILE A 150 0.13 3.24 15.18
C ILE A 150 0.15 1.71 15.37
N ALA A 151 1.17 1.04 14.83
CA ALA A 151 1.32 -0.40 14.96
C ALA A 151 1.63 -0.80 16.39
N PHE A 152 2.47 0.00 17.09
CA PHE A 152 2.87 -0.24 18.46
C PHE A 152 1.69 -0.17 19.43
N ASP A 153 0.80 0.83 19.29
CA ASP A 153 -0.42 0.94 20.08
C ASP A 153 -1.29 -0.32 20.01
N THR A 154 -1.54 -0.79 18.79
CA THR A 154 -2.36 -2.00 18.57
C THR A 154 -1.67 -3.26 19.08
N THR A 155 -0.36 -3.34 18.92
CA THR A 155 0.44 -4.49 19.38
C THR A 155 0.50 -4.56 20.91
N LEU A 156 0.74 -3.42 21.57
CA LEU A 156 0.72 -3.35 23.04
C LEU A 156 -0.66 -3.75 23.58
N LEU A 157 -1.74 -3.25 22.99
CA LEU A 157 -3.07 -3.63 23.39
C LEU A 157 -3.28 -5.14 23.27
N GLY A 158 -2.79 -5.75 22.18
CA GLY A 158 -2.88 -7.21 21.98
C GLY A 158 -2.05 -8.05 22.95
N ILE A 159 -0.97 -7.50 23.53
CA ILE A 159 -0.17 -8.17 24.55
C ILE A 159 -0.87 -8.14 25.92
N PHE A 160 -1.56 -7.05 26.24
CA PHE A 160 -2.15 -6.82 27.56
C PHE A 160 -3.64 -7.15 27.66
N THR A 161 -4.32 -7.39 26.51
CA THR A 161 -5.76 -7.66 26.49
C THR A 161 -6.10 -8.84 25.58
N ASP A 162 -7.39 -9.11 25.41
CA ASP A 162 -7.94 -10.13 24.56
C ASP A 162 -8.14 -9.67 23.10
N ASN A 163 -8.30 -10.62 22.18
CA ASN A 163 -8.49 -10.36 20.76
C ASN A 163 -9.76 -9.52 20.46
N SER A 164 -10.80 -9.66 21.27
CA SER A 164 -12.04 -8.89 21.10
C SER A 164 -11.81 -7.40 21.38
N THR A 165 -11.06 -7.06 22.42
CA THR A 165 -10.69 -5.68 22.75
C THR A 165 -9.84 -5.06 21.63
N VAL A 166 -8.87 -5.80 21.10
CA VAL A 166 -8.06 -5.35 19.94
C VAL A 166 -8.95 -5.11 18.71
N ALA A 167 -9.92 -5.96 18.46
CA ALA A 167 -10.85 -5.82 17.36
C ALA A 167 -11.71 -4.55 17.50
N TYR A 168 -12.30 -4.31 18.67
CA TYR A 168 -13.08 -3.08 18.93
C TYR A 168 -12.23 -1.82 18.80
N TYR A 169 -11.02 -1.82 19.35
CA TYR A 169 -10.08 -0.70 19.20
C TYR A 169 -9.75 -0.42 17.74
N SER A 170 -9.40 -1.46 16.98
CA SER A 170 -9.06 -1.35 15.57
C SER A 170 -10.23 -0.82 14.73
N GLN A 171 -11.47 -1.24 15.01
CA GLN A 171 -12.66 -0.72 14.32
C GLN A 171 -12.93 0.74 14.68
N SER A 172 -12.79 1.11 15.95
CA SER A 172 -12.92 2.51 16.41
C SER A 172 -11.90 3.41 15.70
N GLN A 173 -10.64 2.98 15.59
CA GLN A 173 -9.60 3.68 14.87
C GLN A 173 -9.92 3.83 13.37
N ARG A 174 -10.57 2.84 12.76
CA ARG A 174 -11.01 2.93 11.35
C ARG A 174 -12.05 4.02 11.15
N ILE A 175 -13.02 4.13 12.05
CA ILE A 175 -14.05 5.18 12.00
C ILE A 175 -13.42 6.57 12.13
N ILE A 176 -12.52 6.75 13.10
CA ILE A 176 -11.79 8.01 13.30
C ILE A 176 -10.97 8.36 12.03
N ARG A 177 -10.31 7.38 11.41
CA ARG A 177 -9.57 7.61 10.16
C ARG A 177 -10.45 8.04 9.00
N ILE A 178 -11.66 7.56 8.89
CA ILE A 178 -12.59 8.00 7.84
C ILE A 178 -12.86 9.50 8.02
N ILE A 179 -13.18 9.94 9.22
CA ILE A 179 -13.46 11.34 9.52
C ILE A 179 -12.23 12.21 9.28
N THR A 180 -11.08 11.81 9.82
CA THR A 180 -9.81 12.55 9.63
C THR A 180 -9.39 12.61 8.17
N THR A 181 -9.61 11.55 7.38
CA THR A 181 -9.30 11.55 5.94
C THR A 181 -10.14 12.57 5.18
N VAL A 182 -11.41 12.75 5.52
CA VAL A 182 -12.26 13.78 4.91
C VAL A 182 -11.71 15.18 5.23
N LEU A 183 -11.33 15.43 6.48
CA LEU A 183 -10.77 16.72 6.89
C LEU A 183 -9.41 17.02 6.24
N THR A 184 -8.51 16.03 6.20
CA THR A 184 -7.18 16.18 5.60
C THR A 184 -7.22 16.28 4.08
N SER A 185 -8.21 15.68 3.40
CA SER A 185 -8.37 15.80 1.95
C SER A 185 -8.59 17.24 1.51
N ILE A 186 -9.30 18.04 2.31
CA ILE A 186 -9.49 19.48 2.05
C ILE A 186 -8.14 20.20 2.10
N SER A 187 -7.31 19.91 3.10
CA SER A 187 -5.98 20.53 3.25
C SER A 187 -5.06 20.18 2.09
N VAL A 188 -5.07 18.92 1.65
CA VAL A 188 -4.24 18.46 0.51
C VAL A 188 -4.64 19.15 -0.80
N VAL A 189 -5.93 19.34 -1.04
CA VAL A 189 -6.43 20.03 -2.24
C VAL A 189 -6.16 21.54 -2.21
N MET A 190 -6.20 22.13 -1.01
CA MET A 190 -5.96 23.58 -0.84
C MET A 190 -4.47 23.95 -0.90
N MET A 191 -3.58 23.04 -0.50
CA MET A 191 -2.14 23.30 -0.37
C MET A 191 -1.48 23.86 -1.67
N PRO A 192 -1.69 23.27 -2.86
CA PRO A 192 -1.11 23.82 -4.10
C PRO A 192 -1.63 25.21 -4.44
N LYS A 193 -2.91 25.48 -4.12
CA LYS A 193 -3.51 26.79 -4.37
C LYS A 193 -2.94 27.86 -3.45
N MET A 194 -2.66 27.53 -2.19
CA MET A 194 -2.05 28.46 -1.22
C MET A 194 -0.61 28.83 -1.62
N VAL A 195 0.17 27.85 -2.09
CA VAL A 195 1.56 28.09 -2.52
C VAL A 195 1.61 28.97 -3.79
N GLY A 196 0.59 28.94 -4.64
CA GLY A 196 0.51 29.78 -5.84
C GLY A 196 0.12 31.25 -5.57
N TYR A 197 -0.26 31.60 -4.34
CA TYR A 197 -0.61 32.97 -3.91
C TYR A 197 0.51 33.66 -3.10
N ILE A 198 1.62 32.98 -2.84
CA ILE A 198 2.83 33.51 -2.22
C ILE A 198 3.89 33.73 -3.29
#